data_0b44470d3ed043740cf7ef86b38f6549
#
_entry.id   0b44470d3ed043740cf7ef86b38f6549
#
_cell.length_a   1.000
_cell.length_b   1.000
_cell.length_c   1.000
_cell.angle_alpha   90.00
_cell.angle_beta   90.00
_cell.angle_gamma   90.00
#
_symmetry.space_group_name_H-M   'P 1'
#
loop_
_entity.id
_entity.type
_entity.pdbx_description
1 polymer ?
#
loop_
_entity_poly.entity_id
_entity_poly.type
_entity_poly.pdbx_seq_one_letter_code
_entity_poly.pdbx_strand_id
1 'polypeptide(L)'
;MAEPPADVIALAQQRADARAARDFAAADRLRDEIAATGWVVTDAPGGGFTITPKPPYDVLASIRDLPDNSEQPDTHRATVSVLVDGWPDDVRTCVEALLTHTAADVVVQALDLGNVDGAGDALHEMRGDRLQEWHVAGPAGWSDARNALLRAETARVHVWCDLSTVFTGDALSPLLDAIDADDAVVAAGWRGVNVDLADEWRSFVPAPAGDVDAILGYLFAMRRSAALAAGGPHPKARFYRNADMEFSFALREAVPGARLVVPPGELPCRQDRHRGYSDSDPAYRDKESAKTYNRFLQRFRGRTDLLAPREDGG
;
A
#
# COMPACT_ATOMS: atom_id res chain seq x y z
N MET A 1 -24.78 11.64 11.48
CA MET A 1 -23.89 12.72 10.96
C MET A 1 -24.46 14.06 11.41
N ALA A 2 -23.61 15.02 11.81
CA ALA A 2 -24.05 16.38 12.11
C ALA A 2 -24.61 17.04 10.82
N GLU A 3 -25.70 17.79 10.96
CA GLU A 3 -26.29 18.52 9.85
C GLU A 3 -25.56 19.86 9.68
N PRO A 4 -25.14 20.24 8.45
CA PRO A 4 -24.41 21.48 8.25
C PRO A 4 -25.29 22.70 8.56
N PRO A 5 -24.74 23.73 9.26
CA PRO A 5 -25.45 24.98 9.53
C PRO A 5 -25.89 25.71 8.24
N ALA A 6 -26.96 26.49 8.34
CA ALA A 6 -27.53 27.19 7.16
C ALA A 6 -26.58 28.18 6.49
N ASP A 7 -25.70 28.83 7.24
CA ASP A 7 -24.67 29.72 6.73
C ASP A 7 -23.58 28.93 5.97
N VAL A 8 -23.19 27.76 6.41
CA VAL A 8 -22.27 26.87 5.70
C VAL A 8 -22.86 26.38 4.38
N ILE A 9 -24.14 26.01 4.37
CA ILE A 9 -24.86 25.63 3.16
C ILE A 9 -24.88 26.81 2.16
N ALA A 10 -25.14 28.04 2.64
CA ALA A 10 -25.13 29.23 1.80
C ALA A 10 -23.73 29.50 1.18
N LEU A 11 -22.66 29.37 1.95
CA LEU A 11 -21.29 29.52 1.45
C LEU A 11 -20.96 28.43 0.40
N ALA A 12 -21.39 27.17 0.62
CA ALA A 12 -21.18 26.12 -0.34
C ALA A 12 -21.91 26.34 -1.65
N GLN A 13 -23.12 26.90 -1.60
CA GLN A 13 -23.86 27.31 -2.82
C GLN A 13 -23.16 28.45 -3.57
N GLN A 14 -22.69 29.49 -2.87
CA GLN A 14 -21.93 30.57 -3.47
C GLN A 14 -20.64 30.05 -4.13
N ARG A 15 -19.96 29.10 -3.49
CA ARG A 15 -18.80 28.46 -4.09
C ARG A 15 -19.14 27.69 -5.38
N ALA A 16 -20.25 26.97 -5.39
CA ALA A 16 -20.71 26.25 -6.58
C ALA A 16 -21.01 27.21 -7.73
N ASP A 17 -21.65 28.35 -7.43
CA ASP A 17 -21.97 29.42 -8.41
C ASP A 17 -20.68 30.06 -8.96
N ALA A 18 -19.70 30.37 -8.08
CA ALA A 18 -18.40 30.91 -8.51
C ALA A 18 -17.67 29.94 -9.45
N ARG A 19 -17.68 28.62 -9.15
CA ARG A 19 -17.11 27.61 -10.05
C ARG A 19 -17.84 27.55 -11.40
N ALA A 20 -19.15 27.60 -11.40
CA ALA A 20 -19.95 27.66 -12.64
C ALA A 20 -19.60 28.87 -13.49
N ALA A 21 -19.33 30.01 -12.84
CA ALA A 21 -18.86 31.25 -13.47
C ALA A 21 -17.36 31.22 -13.83
N ARG A 22 -16.63 30.15 -13.49
CA ARG A 22 -15.18 30.00 -13.64
C ARG A 22 -14.33 31.00 -12.84
N ASP A 23 -14.90 31.57 -11.79
CA ASP A 23 -14.16 32.39 -10.81
C ASP A 23 -13.55 31.49 -9.75
N PHE A 24 -12.43 30.85 -10.11
CA PHE A 24 -11.76 29.91 -9.23
C PHE A 24 -11.17 30.61 -8.00
N ALA A 25 -10.76 31.87 -8.10
CA ALA A 25 -10.24 32.62 -6.97
C ALA A 25 -11.31 32.90 -5.90
N ALA A 26 -12.54 33.22 -6.31
CA ALA A 26 -13.66 33.33 -5.38
C ALA A 26 -14.04 31.97 -4.79
N ALA A 27 -14.05 30.89 -5.61
CA ALA A 27 -14.37 29.55 -5.15
C ALA A 27 -13.37 29.02 -4.11
N ASP A 28 -12.08 29.32 -4.28
CA ASP A 28 -11.04 28.94 -3.31
C ASP A 28 -11.17 29.67 -1.98
N ARG A 29 -11.42 31.01 -2.02
CA ARG A 29 -11.69 31.77 -0.80
C ARG A 29 -12.90 31.25 -0.03
N LEU A 30 -13.99 30.92 -0.73
CA LEU A 30 -15.21 30.38 -0.11
C LEU A 30 -14.96 28.97 0.48
N ARG A 31 -14.14 28.14 -0.17
CA ARG A 31 -13.70 26.85 0.40
C ARG A 31 -12.96 27.05 1.71
N ASP A 32 -12.02 28.00 1.75
CA ASP A 32 -11.22 28.26 2.94
C ASP A 32 -12.10 28.86 4.07
N GLU A 33 -13.10 29.68 3.73
CA GLU A 33 -14.08 30.21 4.67
C GLU A 33 -14.97 29.09 5.26
N ILE A 34 -15.45 28.15 4.41
CA ILE A 34 -16.16 26.95 4.88
C ILE A 34 -15.26 26.11 5.80
N ALA A 35 -13.99 25.89 5.43
CA ALA A 35 -13.04 25.13 6.24
C ALA A 35 -12.80 25.76 7.63
N ALA A 36 -12.80 27.10 7.71
CA ALA A 36 -12.66 27.84 8.96
C ALA A 36 -13.86 27.64 9.92
N THR A 37 -15.04 27.27 9.39
CA THR A 37 -16.22 26.93 10.20
C THR A 37 -16.25 25.48 10.69
N GLY A 38 -15.23 24.67 10.36
CA GLY A 38 -15.17 23.27 10.72
C GLY A 38 -15.91 22.31 9.77
N TRP A 39 -16.11 22.75 8.51
CA TRP A 39 -16.75 21.94 7.48
C TRP A 39 -15.90 21.85 6.22
N VAL A 40 -16.12 20.81 5.44
CA VAL A 40 -15.47 20.59 4.14
C VAL A 40 -16.54 20.45 3.07
N VAL A 41 -16.33 21.13 1.94
CA VAL A 41 -17.19 21.02 0.77
C VAL A 41 -16.47 20.27 -0.35
N THR A 42 -17.08 19.21 -0.86
CA THR A 42 -16.56 18.40 -1.96
C THR A 42 -17.53 18.42 -3.13
N ASP A 43 -16.98 18.60 -4.34
CA ASP A 43 -17.79 18.58 -5.57
C ASP A 43 -18.31 17.17 -5.84
N ALA A 44 -19.59 17.04 -6.14
CA ALA A 44 -20.20 15.79 -6.52
C ALA A 44 -20.24 15.62 -8.06
N PRO A 45 -20.15 14.37 -8.56
CA PRO A 45 -20.37 14.10 -9.98
C PRO A 45 -21.74 14.63 -10.44
N GLY A 46 -21.76 15.40 -11.54
CA GLY A 46 -23.01 15.99 -12.08
C GLY A 46 -23.31 17.42 -11.66
N GLY A 47 -22.41 18.11 -10.93
CA GLY A 47 -22.51 19.55 -10.67
C GLY A 47 -23.13 19.92 -9.32
N GLY A 48 -23.26 18.96 -8.39
CA GLY A 48 -23.62 19.23 -7.00
C GLY A 48 -22.40 19.31 -6.09
N PHE A 49 -22.66 19.40 -4.77
CA PHE A 49 -21.63 19.33 -3.74
C PHE A 49 -22.15 18.55 -2.51
N THR A 50 -21.22 18.03 -1.73
CA THR A 50 -21.49 17.49 -0.39
C THR A 50 -20.77 18.35 0.64
N ILE A 51 -21.34 18.44 1.85
CA ILE A 51 -20.77 19.15 2.99
C ILE A 51 -20.62 18.12 4.12
N THR A 52 -19.41 17.98 4.61
CA THR A 52 -19.10 17.06 5.72
C THR A 52 -18.36 17.81 6.83
N PRO A 53 -18.43 17.38 8.09
CA PRO A 53 -17.57 17.93 9.13
C PRO A 53 -16.10 17.80 8.72
N LYS A 54 -15.28 18.80 9.05
CA LYS A 54 -13.84 18.74 8.85
C LYS A 54 -13.29 17.62 9.73
N PRO A 55 -12.49 16.71 9.18
CA PRO A 55 -11.88 15.64 9.98
C PRO A 55 -10.90 16.25 11.01
N PRO A 56 -10.66 15.57 12.14
CA PRO A 56 -9.76 16.01 13.18
C PRO A 56 -8.27 15.82 12.83
N TYR A 57 -7.96 15.47 11.61
CA TYR A 57 -6.63 15.21 11.08
C TYR A 57 -6.38 16.01 9.79
N ASP A 58 -5.10 16.15 9.45
CA ASP A 58 -4.70 16.82 8.21
C ASP A 58 -4.95 15.92 7.00
N VAL A 59 -5.55 16.50 5.95
CA VAL A 59 -5.81 15.80 4.69
C VAL A 59 -4.98 16.46 3.59
N LEU A 60 -4.03 15.70 3.05
CA LEU A 60 -3.22 16.12 1.92
C LEU A 60 -4.06 16.13 0.63
N ALA A 61 -3.79 17.04 -0.30
CA ALA A 61 -4.53 17.10 -1.55
C ALA A 61 -4.32 15.86 -2.43
N SER A 62 -3.14 15.25 -2.35
CA SER A 62 -2.80 14.02 -3.07
C SER A 62 -1.64 13.26 -2.41
N ILE A 63 -1.42 12.01 -2.85
CA ILE A 63 -0.25 11.20 -2.44
C ILE A 63 1.10 11.84 -2.82
N ARG A 64 1.11 12.83 -3.73
CA ARG A 64 2.33 13.54 -4.14
C ARG A 64 2.80 14.54 -3.09
N ASP A 65 1.94 14.86 -2.15
CA ASP A 65 2.23 15.78 -1.05
C ASP A 65 2.82 15.06 0.17
N LEU A 66 2.93 13.70 0.13
CA LEU A 66 3.71 12.96 1.11
C LEU A 66 5.19 13.34 1.01
N PRO A 67 5.95 13.32 2.11
CA PRO A 67 7.38 13.62 2.09
C PRO A 67 8.15 12.62 1.21
N ASP A 68 9.24 13.07 0.60
CA ASP A 68 10.19 12.20 -0.07
C ASP A 68 11.47 12.14 0.77
N ASN A 69 11.65 11.02 1.47
CA ASN A 69 12.78 10.69 2.32
C ASN A 69 13.71 9.65 1.68
N SER A 70 13.60 9.42 0.36
CA SER A 70 14.38 8.37 -0.33
C SER A 70 15.89 8.50 -0.16
N GLU A 71 16.39 9.74 -0.05
CA GLU A 71 17.80 10.06 0.16
C GLU A 71 18.22 10.12 1.65
N GLN A 72 17.24 9.98 2.59
CA GLN A 72 17.54 10.05 4.02
C GLN A 72 18.09 8.71 4.52
N PRO A 73 19.02 8.75 5.50
CA PRO A 73 19.55 7.53 6.11
C PRO A 73 18.46 6.77 6.89
N ASP A 74 18.69 5.48 7.06
CA ASP A 74 17.81 4.63 7.86
C ASP A 74 17.84 5.06 9.33
N THR A 75 16.66 5.20 9.95
CA THR A 75 16.50 5.65 11.34
C THR A 75 15.97 4.58 12.28
N HIS A 76 15.37 3.51 11.75
CA HIS A 76 14.78 2.40 12.53
C HIS A 76 14.80 1.10 11.71
N ARG A 77 14.48 -0.01 12.38
CA ARG A 77 14.62 -1.35 11.80
C ARG A 77 13.63 -1.59 10.67
N ALA A 78 12.34 -1.37 10.91
CA ALA A 78 11.32 -1.68 9.92
C ALA A 78 10.10 -0.74 9.98
N THR A 79 9.50 -0.49 8.81
CA THR A 79 8.18 0.14 8.68
C THR A 79 7.22 -0.83 7.99
N VAL A 80 6.09 -1.13 8.65
CA VAL A 80 5.00 -1.89 8.04
C VAL A 80 4.00 -0.93 7.42
N SER A 81 3.87 -0.97 6.10
CA SER A 81 3.00 -0.09 5.33
C SER A 81 1.67 -0.75 4.98
N VAL A 82 0.56 -0.05 5.26
CA VAL A 82 -0.80 -0.49 5.00
C VAL A 82 -1.51 0.54 4.12
N LEU A 83 -2.27 0.10 3.11
CA LEU A 83 -3.18 0.96 2.35
C LEU A 83 -4.59 0.82 2.90
N VAL A 84 -5.26 1.95 3.11
CA VAL A 84 -6.62 2.04 3.66
C VAL A 84 -7.51 2.66 2.60
N ASP A 85 -8.31 1.83 1.94
CA ASP A 85 -9.21 2.21 0.86
C ASP A 85 -10.68 1.80 1.14
N GLY A 86 -11.03 1.74 2.43
CA GLY A 86 -12.34 1.37 2.95
C GLY A 86 -12.24 0.36 4.10
N TRP A 87 -13.38 -0.23 4.47
CA TRP A 87 -13.52 -1.33 5.44
C TRP A 87 -12.94 -1.01 6.84
N PRO A 88 -13.55 -0.08 7.58
CA PRO A 88 -13.04 0.41 8.86
C PRO A 88 -12.80 -0.70 9.89
N ASP A 89 -13.59 -1.77 9.90
CA ASP A 89 -13.40 -2.89 10.83
C ASP A 89 -12.16 -3.72 10.48
N ASP A 90 -11.88 -3.93 9.20
CA ASP A 90 -10.66 -4.61 8.75
C ASP A 90 -9.43 -3.75 9.06
N VAL A 91 -9.53 -2.42 8.92
CA VAL A 91 -8.48 -1.47 9.31
C VAL A 91 -8.17 -1.60 10.80
N ARG A 92 -9.18 -1.55 11.68
CA ARG A 92 -8.98 -1.72 13.13
C ARG A 92 -8.32 -3.05 13.43
N THR A 93 -8.87 -4.14 12.89
CA THR A 93 -8.36 -5.50 13.15
C THR A 93 -6.91 -5.66 12.72
N CYS A 94 -6.54 -5.20 11.53
CA CYS A 94 -5.18 -5.32 11.02
C CYS A 94 -4.20 -4.42 11.79
N VAL A 95 -4.51 -3.13 11.96
CA VAL A 95 -3.60 -2.17 12.59
C VAL A 95 -3.41 -2.47 14.07
N GLU A 96 -4.46 -2.81 14.82
CA GLU A 96 -4.36 -3.23 16.22
C GLU A 96 -3.49 -4.49 16.38
N ALA A 97 -3.67 -5.47 15.48
CA ALA A 97 -2.85 -6.67 15.48
C ALA A 97 -1.36 -6.37 15.20
N LEU A 98 -1.07 -5.48 14.25
CA LEU A 98 0.29 -5.02 13.97
C LEU A 98 0.90 -4.32 15.18
N LEU A 99 0.21 -3.37 15.78
CA LEU A 99 0.69 -2.62 16.95
C LEU A 99 0.89 -3.53 18.17
N THR A 100 0.08 -4.59 18.31
CA THR A 100 0.16 -5.54 19.42
C THR A 100 1.31 -6.54 19.26
N HIS A 101 1.55 -7.02 18.04
CA HIS A 101 2.41 -8.17 17.79
C HIS A 101 3.74 -7.85 17.11
N THR A 102 4.07 -6.55 16.91
CA THR A 102 5.39 -6.14 16.40
C THR A 102 6.23 -5.51 17.51
N ALA A 103 7.55 -5.59 17.36
CA ALA A 103 8.50 -5.02 18.30
C ALA A 103 8.40 -3.47 18.38
N ALA A 104 8.91 -2.89 19.44
CA ALA A 104 8.82 -1.44 19.69
C ALA A 104 9.59 -0.57 18.68
N ASP A 105 10.59 -1.14 18.01
CA ASP A 105 11.40 -0.51 16.96
C ASP A 105 10.80 -0.64 15.54
N VAL A 106 9.56 -1.11 15.47
CA VAL A 106 8.77 -1.20 14.23
C VAL A 106 7.72 -0.09 14.22
N VAL A 107 7.69 0.67 13.15
CA VAL A 107 6.66 1.68 12.87
C VAL A 107 5.59 1.09 11.96
N VAL A 108 4.33 1.34 12.27
CA VAL A 108 3.21 1.08 11.34
C VAL A 108 2.92 2.38 10.60
N GLN A 109 2.93 2.34 9.27
CA GLN A 109 2.60 3.47 8.42
C GLN A 109 1.34 3.14 7.63
N ALA A 110 0.29 3.94 7.78
CA ALA A 110 -0.98 3.73 7.09
C ALA A 110 -1.34 4.93 6.21
N LEU A 111 -1.78 4.66 4.99
CA LEU A 111 -2.22 5.68 4.03
C LEU A 111 -3.70 5.49 3.71
N ASP A 112 -4.50 6.40 4.24
CA ASP A 112 -5.93 6.51 3.92
C ASP A 112 -6.15 7.22 2.58
N LEU A 113 -6.89 6.57 1.69
CA LEU A 113 -7.15 6.98 0.31
C LEU A 113 -8.54 7.60 0.15
N GLY A 114 -8.89 8.56 1.01
CA GLY A 114 -10.12 9.36 0.87
C GLY A 114 -11.21 9.04 1.87
N ASN A 115 -10.90 8.49 3.02
CA ASN A 115 -11.83 8.18 4.11
C ASN A 115 -13.07 7.37 3.64
N VAL A 116 -12.85 6.38 2.78
CA VAL A 116 -13.91 5.54 2.24
C VAL A 116 -14.62 4.82 3.39
N ASP A 117 -15.93 4.93 3.46
CA ASP A 117 -16.78 4.31 4.50
C ASP A 117 -16.38 4.63 5.96
N GLY A 118 -15.63 5.74 6.19
CA GLY A 118 -15.12 6.12 7.51
C GLY A 118 -13.86 5.37 7.93
N ALA A 119 -13.14 4.76 7.00
CA ALA A 119 -11.92 4.00 7.29
C ALA A 119 -10.76 4.90 7.75
N GLY A 120 -10.67 6.13 7.24
CA GLY A 120 -9.72 7.13 7.70
C GLY A 120 -10.01 7.60 9.13
N ASP A 121 -11.29 7.79 9.49
CA ASP A 121 -11.69 8.11 10.85
C ASP A 121 -11.34 6.97 11.80
N ALA A 122 -11.60 5.72 11.40
CA ALA A 122 -11.23 4.53 12.16
C ALA A 122 -9.72 4.41 12.37
N LEU A 123 -8.92 4.75 11.36
CA LEU A 123 -7.47 4.81 11.47
C LEU A 123 -7.03 5.86 12.50
N HIS A 124 -7.59 7.07 12.42
CA HIS A 124 -7.24 8.17 13.33
C HIS A 124 -7.58 7.88 14.79
N GLU A 125 -8.65 7.11 15.07
CA GLU A 125 -9.00 6.67 16.42
C GLU A 125 -7.88 5.85 17.09
N MET A 126 -7.05 5.14 16.30
CA MET A 126 -5.95 4.28 16.77
C MET A 126 -4.60 5.00 16.90
N ARG A 127 -4.54 6.32 16.64
CA ARG A 127 -3.30 7.09 16.66
C ARG A 127 -2.45 6.86 17.93
N GLY A 128 -1.14 6.82 17.75
CA GLY A 128 -0.18 6.59 18.83
C GLY A 128 1.25 6.67 18.32
N ASP A 129 2.22 6.58 19.21
CA ASP A 129 3.64 6.82 18.90
C ASP A 129 4.23 5.92 17.82
N ARG A 130 3.64 4.74 17.59
CA ARG A 130 4.10 3.78 16.58
C ARG A 130 3.24 3.72 15.32
N LEU A 131 2.14 4.51 15.26
CA LEU A 131 1.30 4.62 14.09
C LEU A 131 1.50 5.98 13.43
N GLN A 132 2.10 5.97 12.24
CA GLN A 132 2.18 7.12 11.36
C GLN A 132 1.03 7.05 10.36
N GLU A 133 0.09 7.95 10.48
CA GLU A 133 -1.07 8.04 9.59
C GLU A 133 -0.88 9.14 8.54
N TRP A 134 -1.31 8.84 7.33
CA TRP A 134 -1.41 9.79 6.23
C TRP A 134 -2.83 9.74 5.68
N HIS A 135 -3.44 10.90 5.45
CA HIS A 135 -4.76 11.00 4.85
C HIS A 135 -4.68 11.84 3.58
N VAL A 136 -5.24 11.33 2.49
CA VAL A 136 -5.32 12.07 1.22
C VAL A 136 -6.76 12.24 0.78
N ALA A 137 -7.02 13.32 0.04
CA ALA A 137 -8.39 13.75 -0.31
C ALA A 137 -9.11 12.80 -1.29
N GLY A 138 -8.45 11.80 -1.85
CA GLY A 138 -9.07 10.92 -2.84
C GLY A 138 -8.24 9.68 -3.17
N PRO A 139 -8.80 8.82 -4.02
CA PRO A 139 -8.16 7.55 -4.37
C PRO A 139 -6.87 7.74 -5.15
N ALA A 140 -5.96 6.79 -4.98
CA ALA A 140 -4.74 6.67 -5.77
C ALA A 140 -4.60 5.28 -6.36
N GLY A 141 -3.78 5.14 -7.41
CA GLY A 141 -3.43 3.82 -7.93
C GLY A 141 -2.62 3.03 -6.90
N TRP A 142 -2.81 1.71 -6.87
CA TRP A 142 -2.14 0.85 -5.89
C TRP A 142 -0.61 1.05 -5.86
N SER A 143 0.05 1.02 -7.02
CA SER A 143 1.49 1.21 -7.11
C SER A 143 1.93 2.62 -6.74
N ASP A 144 1.15 3.63 -7.11
CA ASP A 144 1.47 5.03 -6.79
C ASP A 144 1.43 5.24 -5.27
N ALA A 145 0.41 4.68 -4.59
CA ALA A 145 0.27 4.73 -3.14
C ALA A 145 1.42 3.96 -2.43
N ARG A 146 1.75 2.74 -2.89
CA ARG A 146 2.89 1.96 -2.35
C ARG A 146 4.22 2.68 -2.54
N ASN A 147 4.44 3.30 -3.70
CA ASN A 147 5.64 4.10 -3.98
C ASN A 147 5.71 5.37 -3.11
N ALA A 148 4.58 6.00 -2.84
CA ALA A 148 4.56 7.16 -1.94
C ALA A 148 4.97 6.76 -0.52
N LEU A 149 4.42 5.65 0.02
CA LEU A 149 4.79 5.13 1.34
C LEU A 149 6.26 4.68 1.41
N LEU A 150 6.78 4.01 0.37
CA LEU A 150 8.20 3.61 0.30
C LEU A 150 9.13 4.81 0.38
N ARG A 151 8.78 5.93 -0.25
CA ARG A 151 9.59 7.15 -0.21
C ARG A 151 9.40 7.95 1.06
N ALA A 152 8.22 7.89 1.66
CA ALA A 152 7.90 8.71 2.84
C ALA A 152 8.58 8.23 4.12
N GLU A 153 9.04 6.98 4.18
CA GLU A 153 9.62 6.37 5.37
C GLU A 153 11.15 6.36 5.36
N THR A 154 11.75 6.01 6.50
CA THR A 154 13.22 5.96 6.70
C THR A 154 13.67 4.68 7.40
N ALA A 155 12.92 3.59 7.31
CA ALA A 155 13.33 2.30 7.85
C ALA A 155 14.37 1.60 6.97
N ARG A 156 15.16 0.70 7.56
CA ARG A 156 16.04 -0.19 6.80
C ARG A 156 15.27 -1.23 6.00
N VAL A 157 14.15 -1.73 6.55
CA VAL A 157 13.27 -2.70 5.90
C VAL A 157 11.88 -2.10 5.72
N HIS A 158 11.44 -2.01 4.48
CA HIS A 158 10.06 -1.67 4.11
C HIS A 158 9.22 -2.93 4.04
N VAL A 159 8.02 -2.91 4.61
CA VAL A 159 7.14 -4.08 4.64
C VAL A 159 5.77 -3.72 4.08
N TRP A 160 5.34 -4.44 3.06
CA TRP A 160 3.93 -4.40 2.65
C TRP A 160 3.14 -5.36 3.52
N CYS A 161 2.04 -4.87 4.06
CA CYS A 161 1.02 -5.67 4.69
C CYS A 161 -0.32 -5.37 4.02
N ASP A 162 -1.05 -6.42 3.66
CA ASP A 162 -2.44 -6.28 3.19
C ASP A 162 -3.39 -6.24 4.37
N LEU A 163 -4.47 -5.45 4.29
CA LEU A 163 -5.46 -5.34 5.37
C LEU A 163 -6.11 -6.69 5.77
N SER A 164 -6.11 -7.67 4.85
CA SER A 164 -6.60 -9.02 5.15
C SER A 164 -5.61 -9.89 5.93
N THR A 165 -4.38 -9.41 6.16
CA THR A 165 -3.35 -10.14 6.91
C THR A 165 -3.38 -9.70 8.37
N VAL A 166 -3.80 -10.58 9.25
CA VAL A 166 -3.95 -10.32 10.69
C VAL A 166 -2.93 -11.12 11.48
N PHE A 167 -2.08 -10.43 12.23
CA PHE A 167 -1.09 -11.04 13.10
C PHE A 167 -1.76 -11.66 14.32
N THR A 168 -1.36 -12.87 14.69
CA THR A 168 -1.79 -13.57 15.89
C THR A 168 -0.63 -13.81 16.88
N GLY A 169 0.54 -13.33 16.51
CA GLY A 169 1.80 -13.35 17.22
C GLY A 169 2.84 -12.59 16.39
N ASP A 170 4.11 -12.65 16.76
CA ASP A 170 5.19 -12.01 16.02
C ASP A 170 5.47 -12.72 14.69
N ALA A 171 4.78 -12.31 13.65
CA ALA A 171 4.98 -12.80 12.29
C ALA A 171 6.05 -12.02 11.52
N LEU A 172 6.54 -10.89 12.08
CA LEU A 172 7.46 -10.00 11.37
C LEU A 172 8.93 -10.36 11.64
N SER A 173 9.31 -10.64 12.89
CA SER A 173 10.71 -10.94 13.25
C SER A 173 11.33 -12.04 12.40
N PRO A 174 10.67 -13.17 12.08
CA PRO A 174 11.27 -14.18 11.20
C PRO A 174 11.63 -13.66 9.80
N LEU A 175 10.87 -12.68 9.26
CA LEU A 175 11.17 -12.05 7.97
C LEU A 175 12.37 -11.11 8.08
N LEU A 176 12.39 -10.30 9.13
CA LEU A 176 13.49 -9.36 9.38
C LEU A 176 14.81 -10.10 9.65
N ASP A 177 14.75 -11.17 10.43
CA ASP A 177 15.92 -11.98 10.76
C ASP A 177 16.48 -12.70 9.53
N ALA A 178 15.64 -13.18 8.62
CA ALA A 178 16.08 -13.74 7.34
C ALA A 178 16.79 -12.70 6.46
N ILE A 179 16.32 -11.46 6.46
CA ILE A 179 16.97 -10.35 5.74
C ILE A 179 18.28 -9.95 6.43
N ASP A 180 18.33 -9.96 7.76
CA ASP A 180 19.51 -9.56 8.53
C ASP A 180 20.63 -10.60 8.51
N ALA A 181 20.28 -11.87 8.35
CA ALA A 181 21.25 -12.99 8.36
C ALA A 181 22.12 -13.07 7.11
N ASP A 182 21.68 -12.54 5.97
CA ASP A 182 22.40 -12.63 4.69
C ASP A 182 22.15 -11.39 3.84
N ASP A 183 23.22 -10.69 3.48
CA ASP A 183 23.13 -9.48 2.67
C ASP A 183 22.59 -9.72 1.24
N ALA A 184 22.69 -10.93 0.73
CA ALA A 184 22.09 -11.31 -0.54
C ALA A 184 20.54 -11.42 -0.44
N VAL A 185 19.99 -11.65 0.75
CA VAL A 185 18.54 -11.66 0.96
C VAL A 185 18.03 -10.23 0.96
N VAL A 186 17.45 -9.82 -0.16
CA VAL A 186 16.87 -8.48 -0.31
C VAL A 186 15.40 -8.43 0.09
N ALA A 187 14.75 -9.58 0.17
CA ALA A 187 13.35 -9.65 0.59
C ALA A 187 13.00 -10.99 1.22
N ALA A 188 12.03 -10.95 2.14
CA ALA A 188 11.44 -12.11 2.78
C ALA A 188 9.92 -11.95 2.87
N GLY A 189 9.16 -13.04 2.79
CA GLY A 189 7.71 -12.95 2.83
C GLY A 189 7.01 -14.16 3.41
N TRP A 190 5.71 -14.01 3.66
CA TRP A 190 4.88 -15.07 4.21
C TRP A 190 4.65 -16.22 3.23
N ARG A 191 4.42 -15.89 1.95
CA ARG A 191 4.11 -16.86 0.90
C ARG A 191 4.92 -16.56 -0.34
N GLY A 192 5.54 -17.59 -0.88
CA GLY A 192 6.30 -17.52 -2.11
C GLY A 192 5.68 -18.34 -3.23
N VAL A 193 6.06 -18.01 -4.44
CA VAL A 193 5.70 -18.77 -5.64
C VAL A 193 6.92 -18.91 -6.55
N ASN A 194 6.93 -19.99 -7.33
CA ASN A 194 7.90 -20.23 -8.38
C ASN A 194 7.22 -20.21 -9.75
N VAL A 195 7.97 -19.74 -10.74
CA VAL A 195 7.51 -19.80 -12.15
C VAL A 195 7.39 -21.25 -12.59
N ASP A 196 6.28 -21.60 -13.18
CA ASP A 196 6.12 -22.89 -13.85
C ASP A 196 6.82 -22.84 -15.22
N LEU A 197 8.00 -23.46 -15.29
CA LEU A 197 8.77 -23.53 -16.54
C LEU A 197 8.14 -24.48 -17.56
N ALA A 198 7.42 -25.50 -17.09
CA ALA A 198 6.71 -26.43 -17.99
C ALA A 198 5.54 -25.76 -18.69
N ASP A 199 4.92 -24.76 -18.05
CA ASP A 199 3.88 -23.91 -18.66
C ASP A 199 4.45 -22.63 -19.32
N GLU A 200 5.75 -22.62 -19.65
CA GLU A 200 6.38 -21.52 -20.37
C GLU A 200 6.16 -20.14 -19.73
N TRP A 201 6.24 -20.04 -18.38
CA TRP A 201 6.03 -18.80 -17.61
C TRP A 201 4.57 -18.32 -17.54
N ARG A 202 3.60 -19.12 -17.98
CA ARG A 202 2.18 -18.71 -17.97
C ARG A 202 1.51 -18.88 -16.63
N SER A 203 2.11 -19.67 -15.73
CA SER A 203 1.60 -19.91 -14.39
C SER A 203 2.69 -19.84 -13.33
N PHE A 204 2.26 -19.77 -12.09
CA PHE A 204 3.10 -19.83 -10.92
C PHE A 204 2.59 -20.93 -10.00
N VAL A 205 3.50 -21.64 -9.39
CA VAL A 205 3.20 -22.69 -8.41
C VAL A 205 3.61 -22.23 -7.02
N PRO A 206 2.88 -22.61 -5.95
CA PRO A 206 3.29 -22.33 -4.58
C PRO A 206 4.71 -22.87 -4.33
N ALA A 207 5.55 -22.05 -3.71
CA ALA A 207 6.90 -22.42 -3.34
C ALA A 207 6.96 -22.89 -1.88
N PRO A 208 7.81 -23.87 -1.54
CA PRO A 208 8.13 -24.20 -0.16
C PRO A 208 8.94 -23.07 0.50
N ALA A 209 9.22 -23.22 1.81
CA ALA A 209 10.19 -22.38 2.49
C ALA A 209 11.59 -22.50 1.85
N GLY A 210 12.35 -21.40 1.86
CA GLY A 210 13.63 -21.26 1.20
C GLY A 210 13.60 -20.18 0.12
N ASP A 211 14.48 -20.31 -0.88
CA ASP A 211 14.53 -19.38 -2.02
C ASP A 211 13.30 -19.52 -2.92
N VAL A 212 12.73 -18.39 -3.32
CA VAL A 212 11.52 -18.34 -4.16
C VAL A 212 11.70 -17.36 -5.32
N ASP A 213 11.01 -17.58 -6.43
CA ASP A 213 11.07 -16.66 -7.56
C ASP A 213 10.36 -15.33 -7.25
N ALA A 214 9.24 -15.40 -6.57
CA ALA A 214 8.49 -14.22 -6.18
C ALA A 214 7.77 -14.40 -4.83
N ILE A 215 7.52 -13.28 -4.14
CA ILE A 215 6.80 -13.22 -2.87
C ILE A 215 5.43 -12.59 -3.13
N LEU A 216 4.39 -13.17 -2.51
CA LEU A 216 3.03 -12.62 -2.59
C LEU A 216 2.86 -11.44 -1.62
N GLY A 217 2.17 -10.41 -2.07
CA GLY A 217 2.04 -9.11 -1.41
C GLY A 217 1.20 -9.07 -0.13
N TYR A 218 0.78 -10.21 0.41
CA TYR A 218 0.04 -10.27 1.68
C TYR A 218 0.86 -9.82 2.88
N LEU A 219 2.12 -10.27 2.95
CA LEU A 219 3.15 -9.83 3.89
C LEU A 219 4.50 -9.99 3.21
N PHE A 220 5.10 -8.87 2.83
CA PHE A 220 6.29 -8.81 1.99
C PHE A 220 7.27 -7.77 2.57
N ALA A 221 8.30 -8.24 3.25
CA ALA A 221 9.39 -7.42 3.78
C ALA A 221 10.53 -7.33 2.75
N MET A 222 11.13 -6.15 2.60
CA MET A 222 12.21 -5.92 1.64
C MET A 222 13.21 -4.88 2.15
N ARG A 223 14.48 -5.01 1.82
CA ARG A 223 15.46 -3.95 2.06
C ARG A 223 15.00 -2.70 1.33
N ARG A 224 14.82 -1.59 2.06
CA ARG A 224 14.37 -0.31 1.48
C ARG A 224 15.29 0.15 0.36
N SER A 225 16.60 0.02 0.54
CA SER A 225 17.60 0.37 -0.50
C SER A 225 17.40 -0.43 -1.80
N ALA A 226 17.12 -1.73 -1.71
CA ALA A 226 16.82 -2.57 -2.88
C ALA A 226 15.50 -2.17 -3.54
N ALA A 227 14.47 -1.89 -2.75
CA ALA A 227 13.17 -1.43 -3.25
C ALA A 227 13.28 -0.09 -3.99
N LEU A 228 14.04 0.85 -3.45
CA LEU A 228 14.31 2.14 -4.09
C LEU A 228 15.14 1.97 -5.36
N ALA A 229 16.19 1.12 -5.35
CA ALA A 229 17.00 0.82 -6.52
C ALA A 229 16.17 0.18 -7.65
N ALA A 230 15.19 -0.65 -7.32
CA ALA A 230 14.25 -1.23 -8.28
C ALA A 230 13.21 -0.22 -8.79
N GLY A 231 13.13 0.98 -8.19
CA GLY A 231 12.15 2.02 -8.51
C GLY A 231 10.77 1.78 -7.93
N GLY A 232 10.65 0.85 -6.96
CA GLY A 232 9.38 0.42 -6.39
C GLY A 232 8.49 -0.36 -7.38
N PRO A 233 7.23 -0.65 -7.03
CA PRO A 233 6.29 -1.28 -7.94
C PRO A 233 6.01 -0.41 -9.16
N HIS A 234 5.85 -1.07 -10.32
CA HIS A 234 5.73 -0.38 -11.61
C HIS A 234 4.53 0.59 -11.64
N PRO A 235 4.70 1.87 -12.04
CA PRO A 235 3.63 2.90 -11.94
C PRO A 235 2.33 2.58 -12.68
N LYS A 236 2.36 1.65 -13.65
CA LYS A 236 1.16 1.19 -14.37
C LYS A 236 0.44 0.02 -13.68
N ALA A 237 0.93 -0.49 -12.55
CA ALA A 237 0.25 -1.52 -11.78
C ALA A 237 -0.83 -0.87 -10.89
N ARG A 238 -1.98 -0.56 -11.48
CA ARG A 238 -3.09 0.11 -10.80
C ARG A 238 -3.85 -0.77 -9.83
N PHE A 239 -3.71 -2.09 -9.98
CA PHE A 239 -4.29 -3.11 -9.15
C PHE A 239 -3.19 -4.06 -8.68
N TYR A 240 -3.28 -4.56 -7.45
CA TYR A 240 -2.19 -5.29 -6.79
C TYR A 240 -1.86 -6.65 -7.43
N ARG A 241 -2.86 -7.35 -8.02
CA ARG A 241 -2.69 -8.71 -8.55
C ARG A 241 -1.62 -8.75 -9.64
N ASN A 242 -0.68 -9.66 -9.49
CA ASN A 242 0.52 -9.82 -10.30
C ASN A 242 1.57 -8.70 -10.15
N ALA A 243 1.28 -7.63 -9.39
CA ALA A 243 2.22 -6.53 -9.19
C ALA A 243 3.34 -6.89 -8.21
N ASP A 244 3.03 -7.71 -7.24
CA ASP A 244 3.97 -8.31 -6.29
C ASP A 244 4.99 -9.24 -6.98
N MET A 245 4.51 -10.08 -7.91
CA MET A 245 5.39 -10.93 -8.72
C MET A 245 6.27 -10.10 -9.65
N GLU A 246 5.69 -9.13 -10.38
CA GLU A 246 6.44 -8.22 -11.24
C GLU A 246 7.53 -7.47 -10.44
N PHE A 247 7.20 -7.02 -9.24
CA PHE A 247 8.14 -6.30 -8.39
C PHE A 247 9.22 -7.21 -7.80
N SER A 248 8.89 -8.46 -7.45
CA SER A 248 9.88 -9.46 -7.03
C SER A 248 10.99 -9.66 -8.07
N PHE A 249 10.62 -9.77 -9.34
CA PHE A 249 11.58 -9.87 -10.43
C PHE A 249 12.34 -8.55 -10.67
N ALA A 250 11.71 -7.41 -10.47
CA ALA A 250 12.37 -6.11 -10.55
C ALA A 250 13.44 -5.93 -9.46
N LEU A 251 13.22 -6.45 -8.25
CA LEU A 251 14.22 -6.47 -7.18
C LEU A 251 15.47 -7.28 -7.59
N ARG A 252 15.27 -8.48 -8.16
CA ARG A 252 16.37 -9.33 -8.64
C ARG A 252 17.13 -8.70 -9.80
N GLU A 253 16.42 -8.00 -10.69
CA GLU A 253 17.07 -7.31 -11.82
C GLU A 253 17.89 -6.10 -11.35
N ALA A 254 17.40 -5.37 -10.35
CA ALA A 254 18.08 -4.18 -9.82
C ALA A 254 19.27 -4.52 -8.93
N VAL A 255 19.27 -5.67 -8.27
CA VAL A 255 20.33 -6.09 -7.33
C VAL A 255 20.85 -7.46 -7.78
N PRO A 256 21.99 -7.50 -8.49
CA PRO A 256 22.58 -8.76 -8.95
C PRO A 256 22.89 -9.72 -7.79
N GLY A 257 22.47 -10.98 -7.93
CA GLY A 257 22.61 -11.99 -6.88
C GLY A 257 21.56 -11.91 -5.75
N ALA A 258 20.58 -11.02 -5.89
CA ALA A 258 19.50 -10.89 -4.91
C ALA A 258 18.73 -12.19 -4.71
N ARG A 259 18.49 -12.51 -3.45
CA ARG A 259 17.65 -13.64 -3.01
C ARG A 259 16.35 -13.12 -2.40
N LEU A 260 15.27 -13.81 -2.71
CA LEU A 260 13.97 -13.65 -2.09
C LEU A 260 13.63 -14.94 -1.37
N VAL A 261 13.23 -14.87 -0.11
CA VAL A 261 13.06 -16.08 0.72
C VAL A 261 11.71 -16.12 1.42
N VAL A 262 11.25 -17.34 1.67
CA VAL A 262 10.18 -17.62 2.64
C VAL A 262 10.84 -18.31 3.84
N PRO A 263 10.78 -17.74 5.06
CA PRO A 263 11.35 -18.37 6.25
C PRO A 263 10.72 -19.75 6.53
N PRO A 264 11.44 -20.66 7.16
CA PRO A 264 10.88 -21.94 7.56
C PRO A 264 9.87 -21.79 8.71
N GLY A 265 8.90 -22.70 8.77
CA GLY A 265 7.87 -22.73 9.79
C GLY A 265 6.64 -21.90 9.42
N GLU A 266 5.60 -22.02 10.24
CA GLU A 266 4.38 -21.22 10.07
C GLU A 266 4.51 -19.89 10.79
N LEU A 267 4.21 -18.81 10.09
CA LEU A 267 4.15 -17.49 10.71
C LEU A 267 2.82 -17.34 11.48
N PRO A 268 2.85 -16.76 12.69
CA PRO A 268 1.64 -16.55 13.47
C PRO A 268 0.81 -15.39 12.91
N CYS A 269 0.25 -15.61 11.74
CA CYS A 269 -0.70 -14.72 11.09
C CYS A 269 -1.75 -15.53 10.33
N ARG A 270 -2.90 -14.91 10.12
CA ARG A 270 -3.97 -15.49 9.30
C ARG A 270 -4.37 -14.51 8.21
N GLN A 271 -4.96 -15.03 7.15
CA GLN A 271 -5.57 -14.22 6.12
C GLN A 271 -7.09 -14.25 6.28
N ASP A 272 -7.66 -13.10 6.54
CA ASP A 272 -9.11 -12.88 6.49
C ASP A 272 -9.58 -12.63 5.05
N ARG A 273 -10.85 -12.31 4.84
CA ARG A 273 -11.39 -12.06 3.49
C ARG A 273 -10.68 -10.87 2.83
N HIS A 274 -10.03 -11.14 1.71
CA HIS A 274 -9.40 -10.09 0.90
C HIS A 274 -10.46 -9.30 0.14
N ARG A 275 -10.99 -8.25 0.75
CA ARG A 275 -12.10 -7.46 0.20
C ARG A 275 -11.69 -6.69 -1.06
N GLY A 276 -10.49 -6.13 -1.09
CA GLY A 276 -9.95 -5.47 -2.30
C GLY A 276 -9.97 -6.37 -3.54
N TYR A 277 -9.97 -7.71 -3.37
CA TYR A 277 -10.20 -8.65 -4.48
C TYR A 277 -11.67 -9.03 -4.64
N SER A 278 -12.31 -9.42 -3.53
CA SER A 278 -13.65 -10.02 -3.57
C SER A 278 -14.75 -9.02 -3.92
N ASP A 279 -14.56 -7.76 -3.52
CA ASP A 279 -15.56 -6.70 -3.61
C ASP A 279 -15.26 -5.68 -4.72
N SER A 280 -14.12 -5.81 -5.40
CA SER A 280 -13.79 -5.01 -6.60
C SER A 280 -14.64 -5.41 -7.80
N ASP A 281 -14.90 -4.45 -8.70
CA ASP A 281 -15.51 -4.73 -10.01
C ASP A 281 -14.69 -5.79 -10.77
N PRO A 282 -15.26 -6.95 -11.09
CA PRO A 282 -14.56 -8.04 -11.79
C PRO A 282 -13.95 -7.61 -13.14
N ALA A 283 -14.64 -6.75 -13.90
CA ALA A 283 -14.14 -6.30 -15.20
C ALA A 283 -12.90 -5.40 -15.06
N TYR A 284 -12.91 -4.50 -14.07
CA TYR A 284 -11.75 -3.67 -13.74
C TYR A 284 -10.57 -4.53 -13.26
N ARG A 285 -10.84 -5.41 -12.28
CA ARG A 285 -9.85 -6.31 -11.69
C ARG A 285 -9.16 -7.18 -12.75
N ASP A 286 -9.93 -7.83 -13.58
CA ASP A 286 -9.39 -8.75 -14.59
C ASP A 286 -8.61 -8.01 -15.68
N LYS A 287 -9.10 -6.83 -16.09
CA LYS A 287 -8.41 -5.96 -17.07
C LYS A 287 -7.06 -5.47 -16.54
N GLU A 288 -7.00 -4.94 -15.32
CA GLU A 288 -5.75 -4.39 -14.77
C GLU A 288 -4.76 -5.51 -14.39
N SER A 289 -5.27 -6.64 -13.87
CA SER A 289 -4.45 -7.84 -13.63
C SER A 289 -3.81 -8.38 -14.91
N ALA A 290 -4.58 -8.46 -16.00
CA ALA A 290 -4.07 -8.92 -17.29
C ALA A 290 -2.99 -7.96 -17.85
N LYS A 291 -3.15 -6.64 -17.70
CA LYS A 291 -2.13 -5.66 -18.11
C LYS A 291 -0.82 -5.86 -17.36
N THR A 292 -0.88 -6.03 -16.04
CA THR A 292 0.30 -6.27 -15.21
C THR A 292 0.96 -7.59 -15.58
N TYR A 293 0.18 -8.65 -15.73
CA TYR A 293 0.69 -9.95 -16.12
C TYR A 293 1.36 -9.94 -17.52
N ASN A 294 0.73 -9.31 -18.52
CA ASN A 294 1.31 -9.19 -19.85
C ASN A 294 2.63 -8.38 -19.83
N ARG A 295 2.71 -7.33 -19.03
CA ARG A 295 3.94 -6.55 -18.84
C ARG A 295 5.04 -7.37 -18.18
N PHE A 296 4.69 -8.17 -17.15
CA PHE A 296 5.58 -9.13 -16.54
C PHE A 296 6.15 -10.10 -17.57
N LEU A 297 5.32 -10.73 -18.37
CA LEU A 297 5.78 -11.66 -19.43
C LEU A 297 6.66 -10.97 -20.48
N GLN A 298 6.30 -9.76 -20.91
CA GLN A 298 7.11 -9.00 -21.89
C GLN A 298 8.51 -8.69 -21.36
N ARG A 299 8.65 -8.42 -20.06
CA ARG A 299 9.92 -8.02 -19.46
C ARG A 299 10.76 -9.21 -19.01
N PHE A 300 10.14 -10.21 -18.42
CA PHE A 300 10.86 -11.22 -17.65
C PHE A 300 10.77 -12.65 -18.22
N ARG A 301 9.87 -12.94 -19.14
CA ARG A 301 9.77 -14.30 -19.72
C ARG A 301 11.10 -14.73 -20.32
N GLY A 302 11.58 -15.90 -19.89
CA GLY A 302 12.87 -16.47 -20.34
C GLY A 302 14.11 -15.95 -19.59
N ARG A 303 13.95 -15.01 -18.64
CA ARG A 303 15.03 -14.52 -17.76
C ARG A 303 15.32 -15.52 -16.64
N THR A 304 15.88 -16.68 -17.04
CA THR A 304 16.21 -17.76 -16.09
C THR A 304 17.31 -17.35 -15.10
N ASP A 305 18.09 -16.33 -15.44
CA ASP A 305 19.08 -15.69 -14.57
C ASP A 305 18.46 -14.98 -13.34
N LEU A 306 17.17 -14.70 -13.38
CA LEU A 306 16.41 -14.09 -12.27
C LEU A 306 15.60 -15.10 -11.45
N LEU A 307 15.71 -16.39 -11.74
CA LEU A 307 15.02 -17.41 -10.96
C LEU A 307 15.79 -17.75 -9.68
N ALA A 308 15.07 -18.23 -8.69
CA ALA A 308 15.67 -18.85 -7.52
C ALA A 308 16.47 -20.10 -7.94
N PRO A 309 17.54 -20.45 -7.21
CA PRO A 309 18.22 -21.72 -7.41
C PRO A 309 17.21 -22.86 -7.33
N ARG A 310 17.25 -23.76 -8.30
CA ARG A 310 16.43 -24.97 -8.31
C ARG A 310 17.31 -26.13 -7.92
N GLU A 311 16.83 -26.99 -7.03
CA GLU A 311 17.46 -28.31 -6.90
C GLU A 311 17.29 -28.98 -8.26
N ASP A 312 18.41 -29.38 -8.87
CA ASP A 312 18.41 -30.17 -10.09
C ASP A 312 17.56 -31.40 -9.82
N GLY A 313 16.40 -31.46 -10.48
CA GLY A 313 15.50 -32.60 -10.35
C GLY A 313 16.24 -33.85 -10.78
N GLY A 314 16.55 -34.69 -9.79
CA GLY A 314 17.09 -36.02 -10.05
C GLY A 314 16.08 -36.92 -10.75
#